data_ad6659c01897396bf63734b4892e9428
#
_entry.id   ad6659c01897396bf63734b4892e9428
#
_cell.length_a   1.000
_cell.length_b   1.000
_cell.length_c   1.000
_cell.angle_alpha   90.00
_cell.angle_beta   90.00
_cell.angle_gamma   90.00
#
_symmetry.space_group_name_H-M   'P 1'
#
loop_
_entity.id
_entity.type
_entity.pdbx_description
1 polymer ?
#
loop_
_entity_poly.entity_id
_entity_poly.type
_entity_poly.pdbx_seq_one_letter_code
_entity_poly.pdbx_strand_id
1 'polypeptide(L)'
;MALKELLKQRVMEKLNFSQEISDEHLKGVIQEEIMKISEEYPLLLSDKIRLNQEVFYALRRLDILQDLLEDDSVTEIMINGYKNIFIERQGKLHRYPGHFSDNEKLYQVIQQVASGANRMVNERNPIVDARLNDGSRVNIILPPISIDGDINRWGNDDDPKVCKGTDDISMAL
;
A
#
# COMPACT_ATOMS: atom_id res chain seq x y z
N MET A 1 -14.88 -21.15 -4.48
CA MET A 1 -14.59 -19.72 -4.58
C MET A 1 -14.16 -19.21 -3.21
N ALA A 2 -13.04 -18.52 -3.07
CA ALA A 2 -12.63 -18.05 -1.75
C ALA A 2 -13.63 -16.98 -1.27
N LEU A 3 -13.98 -16.98 0.03
CA LEU A 3 -14.96 -16.07 0.62
C LEU A 3 -14.65 -14.59 0.37
N LYS A 4 -13.37 -14.25 0.31
CA LYS A 4 -12.86 -12.93 -0.06
C LYS A 4 -13.31 -12.49 -1.46
N GLU A 5 -13.21 -13.38 -2.46
CA GLU A 5 -13.61 -13.05 -3.83
C GLU A 5 -15.13 -12.87 -3.96
N LEU A 6 -15.90 -13.69 -3.24
CA LEU A 6 -17.34 -13.53 -3.17
C LEU A 6 -17.74 -12.18 -2.57
N LEU A 7 -17.11 -11.81 -1.45
CA LEU A 7 -17.35 -10.52 -0.79
C LEU A 7 -16.96 -9.36 -1.70
N LYS A 8 -15.79 -9.42 -2.34
CA LYS A 8 -15.32 -8.40 -3.27
C LYS A 8 -16.31 -8.20 -4.42
N GLN A 9 -16.79 -9.28 -5.03
CA GLN A 9 -17.77 -9.21 -6.11
C GLN A 9 -19.07 -8.54 -5.65
N ARG A 10 -19.66 -8.95 -4.50
CA ARG A 10 -20.89 -8.36 -3.96
C ARG A 10 -20.74 -6.86 -3.65
N VAL A 11 -19.60 -6.46 -3.13
CA VAL A 11 -19.29 -5.04 -2.87
C VAL A 11 -19.18 -4.26 -4.18
N MET A 12 -18.48 -4.82 -5.20
CA MET A 12 -18.35 -4.18 -6.51
C MET A 12 -19.70 -3.98 -7.22
N GLU A 13 -20.64 -4.92 -7.10
CA GLU A 13 -21.98 -4.82 -7.68
C GLU A 13 -22.81 -3.68 -7.06
N LYS A 14 -22.51 -3.30 -5.82
CA LYS A 14 -23.21 -2.23 -5.10
C LYS A 14 -22.59 -0.84 -5.26
N LEU A 15 -21.33 -0.79 -5.63
CA LEU A 15 -20.61 0.47 -5.76
C LEU A 15 -20.82 1.08 -7.14
N ASN A 16 -21.19 2.36 -7.16
CA ASN A 16 -21.22 3.13 -8.39
C ASN A 16 -19.86 3.82 -8.59
N PHE A 17 -18.99 3.19 -9.38
CA PHE A 17 -17.64 3.69 -9.68
C PHE A 17 -17.60 4.95 -10.55
N SER A 18 -18.76 5.46 -11.00
CA SER A 18 -18.83 6.74 -11.72
C SER A 18 -18.70 7.97 -10.83
N GLN A 19 -18.67 7.78 -9.50
CA GLN A 19 -18.50 8.82 -8.49
C GLN A 19 -17.34 8.48 -7.58
N GLU A 20 -16.70 9.52 -7.04
CA GLU A 20 -15.67 9.34 -6.02
C GLU A 20 -16.27 8.71 -4.76
N ILE A 21 -15.78 7.54 -4.40
CA ILE A 21 -16.26 6.77 -3.26
C ILE A 21 -15.39 7.10 -2.06
N SER A 22 -15.99 7.71 -1.02
CA SER A 22 -15.26 7.95 0.24
C SER A 22 -14.92 6.66 0.97
N ASP A 23 -13.87 6.67 1.77
CA ASP A 23 -13.44 5.54 2.59
C ASP A 23 -14.53 5.05 3.53
N GLU A 24 -15.26 5.98 4.13
CA GLU A 24 -16.34 5.69 5.05
C GLU A 24 -17.48 4.96 4.35
N HIS A 25 -17.85 5.42 3.15
CA HIS A 25 -18.89 4.78 2.35
C HIS A 25 -18.45 3.36 1.93
N LEU A 26 -17.22 3.22 1.43
CA LEU A 26 -16.68 1.90 1.05
C LEU A 26 -16.64 0.93 2.25
N LYS A 27 -16.13 1.38 3.40
CA LYS A 27 -16.12 0.57 4.64
C LYS A 27 -17.53 0.17 5.07
N GLY A 28 -18.51 1.09 4.98
CA GLY A 28 -19.90 0.82 5.30
C GLY A 28 -20.50 -0.28 4.42
N VAL A 29 -20.29 -0.21 3.10
CA VAL A 29 -20.77 -1.22 2.15
C VAL A 29 -20.11 -2.58 2.40
N ILE A 30 -18.80 -2.61 2.65
CA ILE A 30 -18.10 -3.86 2.98
C ILE A 30 -18.66 -4.48 4.26
N GLN A 31 -18.86 -3.68 5.30
CA GLN A 31 -19.39 -4.15 6.58
C GLN A 31 -20.81 -4.71 6.45
N GLU A 32 -21.66 -4.05 5.68
CA GLU A 32 -23.02 -4.54 5.39
C GLU A 32 -22.99 -5.91 4.70
N GLU A 33 -22.13 -6.08 3.68
CA GLU A 33 -22.02 -7.35 2.97
C GLU A 33 -21.39 -8.46 3.82
N ILE A 34 -20.45 -8.14 4.72
CA ILE A 34 -19.91 -9.11 5.69
C ILE A 34 -21.00 -9.60 6.63
N MET A 35 -21.91 -8.73 7.06
CA MET A 35 -23.02 -9.13 7.92
C MET A 35 -23.93 -10.12 7.21
N LYS A 36 -24.30 -9.86 5.95
CA LYS A 36 -25.13 -10.78 5.14
C LYS A 36 -24.44 -12.11 4.90
N ILE A 37 -23.15 -12.09 4.56
CA ILE A 37 -22.37 -13.33 4.38
C ILE A 37 -22.29 -14.11 5.70
N SER A 38 -22.25 -13.44 6.83
CA SER A 38 -22.18 -14.09 8.15
C SER A 38 -23.46 -14.83 8.53
N GLU A 39 -24.58 -14.53 7.90
CA GLU A 39 -25.84 -15.29 8.04
C GLU A 39 -25.77 -16.63 7.27
N GLU A 40 -25.09 -16.65 6.15
CA GLU A 40 -24.87 -17.85 5.31
C GLU A 40 -23.68 -18.70 5.82
N TYR A 41 -22.63 -18.03 6.28
CA TYR A 41 -21.34 -18.65 6.71
C TYR A 41 -20.96 -18.11 8.10
N PRO A 42 -21.01 -18.93 9.16
CA PRO A 42 -20.62 -18.50 10.50
C PRO A 42 -19.17 -18.02 10.53
N LEU A 43 -18.95 -16.73 10.77
CA LEU A 43 -17.64 -16.09 10.82
C LEU A 43 -17.31 -15.63 12.23
N LEU A 44 -16.10 -15.91 12.69
CA LEU A 44 -15.57 -15.32 13.92
C LEU A 44 -15.35 -13.81 13.74
N LEU A 45 -15.38 -13.07 14.84
CA LEU A 45 -15.14 -11.62 14.82
C LEU A 45 -13.77 -11.28 14.19
N SER A 46 -12.74 -12.07 14.49
CA SER A 46 -11.42 -11.93 13.89
C SER A 46 -11.43 -12.08 12.37
N ASP A 47 -12.22 -13.01 11.83
CA ASP A 47 -12.33 -13.23 10.39
C ASP A 47 -13.09 -12.10 9.71
N LYS A 48 -14.13 -11.57 10.36
CA LYS A 48 -14.86 -10.39 9.86
C LYS A 48 -13.97 -9.16 9.75
N ILE A 49 -13.16 -8.90 10.78
CA ILE A 49 -12.21 -7.77 10.79
C ILE A 49 -11.17 -7.95 9.68
N ARG A 50 -10.59 -9.15 9.56
CA ARG A 50 -9.61 -9.46 8.53
C ARG A 50 -10.19 -9.30 7.12
N LEU A 51 -11.36 -9.88 6.85
CA LEU A 51 -12.03 -9.77 5.55
C LEU A 51 -12.37 -8.33 5.19
N ASN A 52 -12.82 -7.53 6.17
CA ASN A 52 -13.09 -6.11 5.95
C ASN A 52 -11.83 -5.37 5.47
N GLN A 53 -10.71 -5.56 6.15
CA GLN A 53 -9.44 -4.93 5.77
C GLN A 53 -8.94 -5.41 4.42
N GLU A 54 -8.93 -6.72 4.17
CA GLU A 54 -8.45 -7.30 2.93
C GLU A 54 -9.26 -6.85 1.70
N VAL A 55 -10.59 -6.75 1.82
CA VAL A 55 -11.46 -6.31 0.72
C VAL A 55 -11.38 -4.79 0.54
N PHE A 56 -11.30 -4.03 1.63
CA PHE A 56 -11.12 -2.59 1.57
C PHE A 56 -9.86 -2.22 0.78
N TYR A 57 -8.72 -2.82 1.14
CA TYR A 57 -7.46 -2.56 0.44
C TYR A 57 -7.46 -3.09 -1.00
N ALA A 58 -8.14 -4.20 -1.28
CA ALA A 58 -8.23 -4.75 -2.64
C ALA A 58 -9.11 -3.92 -3.60
N LEU A 59 -10.02 -3.09 -3.07
CA LEU A 59 -10.91 -2.25 -3.87
C LEU A 59 -10.43 -0.79 -4.02
N ARG A 60 -9.48 -0.39 -3.20
CA ARG A 60 -8.86 0.94 -3.30
C ARG A 60 -7.82 0.97 -4.40
N ARG A 61 -7.83 2.05 -5.19
CA ARG A 61 -6.71 2.34 -6.08
C ARG A 61 -5.50 2.79 -5.25
N LEU A 62 -4.32 2.46 -5.75
CA LEU A 62 -3.04 2.80 -5.09
C LEU A 62 -2.66 4.28 -5.27
N ASP A 63 -3.64 5.16 -5.48
CA ASP A 63 -3.42 6.59 -5.71
C ASP A 63 -2.44 6.81 -6.89
N ILE A 64 -1.49 7.71 -6.74
CA ILE A 64 -0.49 8.02 -7.76
C ILE A 64 0.40 6.83 -8.15
N LEU A 65 0.53 5.81 -7.29
CA LEU A 65 1.27 4.59 -7.62
C LEU A 65 0.59 3.74 -8.67
N GLN A 66 -0.74 3.81 -8.78
CA GLN A 66 -1.47 3.00 -9.75
C GLN A 66 -0.99 3.28 -11.18
N ASP A 67 -0.87 4.55 -11.52
CA ASP A 67 -0.44 4.96 -12.87
C ASP A 67 1.03 4.60 -13.14
N LEU A 68 1.87 4.62 -12.09
CA LEU A 68 3.28 4.23 -12.20
C LEU A 68 3.48 2.72 -12.35
N LEU A 69 2.63 1.92 -11.68
CA LEU A 69 2.64 0.46 -11.77
C LEU A 69 2.06 -0.04 -13.11
N GLU A 70 1.18 0.74 -13.74
CA GLU A 70 0.60 0.44 -15.04
C GLU A 70 1.50 0.91 -16.21
N ASP A 71 2.59 1.65 -15.94
CA ASP A 71 3.54 2.13 -16.93
C ASP A 71 4.70 1.14 -17.14
N ASP A 72 4.63 0.34 -18.18
CA ASP A 72 5.66 -0.66 -18.55
C ASP A 72 7.09 -0.08 -18.73
N SER A 73 7.21 1.24 -18.87
CA SER A 73 8.51 1.90 -18.99
C SER A 73 9.20 2.14 -17.63
N VAL A 74 8.46 2.01 -16.53
CA VAL A 74 8.95 2.16 -15.17
C VAL A 74 9.46 0.82 -14.67
N THR A 75 10.74 0.76 -14.31
CA THR A 75 11.41 -0.45 -13.84
C THR A 75 11.58 -0.51 -12.33
N GLU A 76 11.59 0.64 -11.66
CA GLU A 76 11.68 0.76 -10.21
C GLU A 76 10.96 2.03 -9.73
N ILE A 77 10.30 1.94 -8.58
CA ILE A 77 9.66 3.07 -7.90
C ILE A 77 10.24 3.14 -6.49
N MET A 78 10.77 4.29 -6.12
CA MET A 78 11.29 4.55 -4.78
C MET A 78 10.55 5.72 -4.15
N ILE A 79 10.04 5.51 -2.95
CA ILE A 79 9.28 6.51 -2.18
C ILE A 79 10.02 6.76 -0.88
N ASN A 80 10.33 8.02 -0.64
CA ASN A 80 11.01 8.46 0.58
C ASN A 80 10.22 9.62 1.19
N GLY A 81 9.32 9.28 2.12
CA GLY A 81 8.30 10.18 2.60
C GLY A 81 7.26 10.54 1.52
N TYR A 82 6.22 11.24 1.91
CA TYR A 82 5.07 11.51 1.02
C TYR A 82 5.39 12.48 -0.15
N LYS A 83 6.49 13.22 -0.08
CA LYS A 83 6.87 14.24 -1.09
C LYS A 83 7.91 13.78 -2.10
N ASN A 84 8.68 12.74 -1.80
CA ASN A 84 9.84 12.37 -2.59
C ASN A 84 9.62 11.01 -3.23
N ILE A 85 9.20 11.04 -4.49
CA ILE A 85 9.02 9.85 -5.31
C ILE A 85 10.03 9.91 -6.44
N PHE A 86 10.75 8.80 -6.63
CA PHE A 86 11.70 8.61 -7.71
C PHE A 86 11.29 7.39 -8.50
N ILE A 87 11.50 7.44 -9.80
CA ILE A 87 11.22 6.34 -10.72
C ILE A 87 12.44 6.06 -11.58
N GLU A 88 12.69 4.79 -11.88
CA GLU A 88 13.67 4.42 -12.87
C GLU A 88 12.99 4.14 -14.20
N ARG A 89 13.49 4.76 -15.26
CA ARG A 89 13.13 4.50 -16.66
C ARG A 89 14.37 4.36 -17.50
N GLN A 90 14.47 3.28 -18.28
CA GLN A 90 15.60 3.02 -19.16
C GLN A 90 16.97 3.09 -18.45
N GLY A 91 17.04 2.58 -17.22
CA GLY A 91 18.25 2.58 -16.40
C GLY A 91 18.65 3.96 -15.85
N LYS A 92 17.75 4.95 -15.92
CA LYS A 92 17.99 6.30 -15.38
C LYS A 92 16.95 6.64 -14.32
N LEU A 93 17.45 7.15 -13.21
CA LEU A 93 16.62 7.59 -12.09
C LEU A 93 16.14 9.03 -12.31
N HIS A 94 14.83 9.23 -12.13
CA HIS A 94 14.17 10.53 -12.28
C HIS A 94 13.30 10.82 -11.06
N ARG A 95 13.28 12.08 -10.62
CA ARG A 95 12.32 12.50 -9.62
C ARG A 95 10.94 12.58 -10.27
N TYR A 96 9.96 11.91 -9.69
CA TYR A 96 8.58 12.02 -10.13
C TYR A 96 7.94 13.30 -9.58
N PRO A 97 7.22 14.09 -10.40
CA PRO A 97 6.65 15.37 -9.96
C PRO A 97 5.43 15.22 -9.05
N GLY A 98 4.78 14.05 -9.05
CA GLY A 98 3.66 13.74 -8.18
C GLY A 98 4.11 13.45 -6.75
N HIS A 99 3.19 13.59 -5.80
CA HIS A 99 3.40 13.27 -4.39
C HIS A 99 2.07 12.87 -3.75
N PHE A 100 2.12 12.17 -2.62
CA PHE A 100 0.92 11.94 -1.80
C PHE A 100 0.50 13.22 -1.09
N SER A 101 -0.77 13.32 -0.71
CA SER A 101 -1.29 14.48 0.02
C SER A 101 -0.55 14.70 1.35
N ASP A 102 -0.29 13.62 2.07
CA ASP A 102 0.30 13.59 3.40
C ASP A 102 0.87 12.21 3.74
N ASN A 103 1.49 12.09 4.92
CA ASN A 103 2.04 10.82 5.42
C ASN A 103 0.96 9.78 5.73
N GLU A 104 -0.24 10.21 6.11
CA GLU A 104 -1.34 9.28 6.41
C GLU A 104 -1.79 8.56 5.14
N LYS A 105 -1.91 9.30 4.04
CA LYS A 105 -2.24 8.74 2.73
C LYS A 105 -1.17 7.76 2.25
N LEU A 106 0.11 8.11 2.37
CA LEU A 106 1.21 7.20 2.07
C LEU A 106 1.13 5.94 2.92
N TYR A 107 0.87 6.07 4.22
CA TYR A 107 0.74 4.93 5.12
C TYR A 107 -0.41 3.99 4.70
N GLN A 108 -1.57 4.55 4.32
CA GLN A 108 -2.70 3.78 3.80
C GLN A 108 -2.32 2.97 2.56
N VAL A 109 -1.61 3.59 1.61
CA VAL A 109 -1.14 2.91 0.39
C VAL A 109 -0.14 1.79 0.72
N ILE A 110 0.78 2.03 1.65
CA ILE A 110 1.73 1.02 2.12
C ILE A 110 1.00 -0.17 2.77
N GLN A 111 0.00 0.08 3.61
CA GLN A 111 -0.82 -0.99 4.20
C GLN A 111 -1.54 -1.81 3.11
N GLN A 112 -2.02 -1.14 2.09
CA GLN A 112 -2.67 -1.79 0.95
C GLN A 112 -1.69 -2.69 0.17
N VAL A 113 -0.51 -2.19 -0.14
CA VAL A 113 0.55 -2.96 -0.84
C VAL A 113 0.99 -4.16 0.01
N ALA A 114 1.27 -3.96 1.30
CA ALA A 114 1.64 -5.03 2.22
C ALA A 114 0.55 -6.11 2.32
N SER A 115 -0.72 -5.70 2.43
CA SER A 115 -1.87 -6.62 2.46
C SER A 115 -2.00 -7.41 1.15
N GLY A 116 -1.74 -6.79 0.00
CA GLY A 116 -1.70 -7.46 -1.30
C GLY A 116 -0.64 -8.57 -1.36
N ALA A 117 0.46 -8.41 -0.64
CA ALA A 117 1.51 -9.41 -0.47
C ALA A 117 1.26 -10.39 0.70
N ASN A 118 0.08 -10.37 1.33
CA ASN A 118 -0.25 -11.12 2.55
C ASN A 118 0.74 -10.86 3.70
N ARG A 119 1.19 -9.63 3.84
CA ARG A 119 2.09 -9.17 4.91
C ARG A 119 1.41 -8.10 5.75
N MET A 120 1.84 -7.99 6.99
CA MET A 120 1.46 -6.90 7.90
C MET A 120 2.68 -6.04 8.18
N VAL A 121 2.54 -4.74 8.02
CA VAL A 121 3.55 -3.76 8.36
C VAL A 121 2.98 -2.81 9.42
N ASN A 122 3.70 -2.63 10.52
CA ASN A 122 3.33 -1.77 11.64
C ASN A 122 4.57 -1.48 12.51
N GLU A 123 4.40 -0.72 13.59
CA GLU A 123 5.49 -0.39 14.51
C GLU A 123 6.20 -1.62 15.12
N ARG A 124 5.52 -2.77 15.24
CA ARG A 124 6.11 -4.02 15.74
C ARG A 124 6.85 -4.81 14.67
N ASN A 125 6.40 -4.65 13.42
CA ASN A 125 7.01 -5.25 12.22
C ASN A 125 7.25 -4.15 11.19
N PRO A 126 8.23 -3.27 11.41
CA PRO A 126 8.41 -2.07 10.62
C PRO A 126 9.11 -2.33 9.28
N ILE A 127 9.68 -3.51 9.06
CA ILE A 127 10.35 -3.89 7.82
C ILE A 127 9.59 -5.03 7.17
N VAL A 128 9.22 -4.85 5.91
CA VAL A 128 8.59 -5.89 5.10
C VAL A 128 9.33 -5.99 3.76
N ASP A 129 9.78 -7.20 3.46
CA ASP A 129 10.27 -7.60 2.13
C ASP A 129 9.33 -8.69 1.61
N ALA A 130 8.70 -8.45 0.49
CA ALA A 130 7.68 -9.32 -0.06
C ALA A 130 7.67 -9.32 -1.59
N ARG A 131 6.91 -10.26 -2.17
CA ARG A 131 6.58 -10.26 -3.60
C ARG A 131 5.09 -10.09 -3.77
N LEU A 132 4.71 -9.22 -4.68
CA LEU A 132 3.33 -9.02 -5.10
C LEU A 132 2.88 -10.15 -6.04
N ASN A 133 1.59 -10.22 -6.32
CA ASN A 133 1.00 -11.26 -7.18
C ASN A 133 1.46 -11.18 -8.64
N ASP A 134 1.86 -10.01 -9.10
CA ASP A 134 2.45 -9.76 -10.42
C ASP A 134 3.93 -10.16 -10.52
N GLY A 135 4.56 -10.57 -9.40
CA GLY A 135 5.96 -10.94 -9.29
C GLY A 135 6.90 -9.82 -8.86
N SER A 136 6.42 -8.58 -8.80
CA SER A 136 7.19 -7.41 -8.35
C SER A 136 7.66 -7.59 -6.90
N ARG A 137 8.86 -7.13 -6.60
CA ARG A 137 9.40 -7.14 -5.24
C ARG A 137 9.10 -5.80 -4.57
N VAL A 138 8.58 -5.86 -3.36
CA VAL A 138 8.37 -4.68 -2.54
C VAL A 138 9.20 -4.76 -1.26
N ASN A 139 9.88 -3.66 -0.96
CA ASN A 139 10.55 -3.44 0.32
C ASN A 139 9.94 -2.22 1.00
N ILE A 140 9.48 -2.38 2.24
CA ILE A 140 8.83 -1.34 3.03
C ILE A 140 9.59 -1.17 4.33
N ILE A 141 9.86 0.07 4.71
CA ILE A 141 10.49 0.43 5.97
C ILE A 141 9.68 1.55 6.61
N LEU A 142 9.15 1.30 7.82
CA LEU A 142 8.41 2.28 8.62
C LEU A 142 9.28 2.81 9.77
N PRO A 143 9.10 4.07 10.20
CA PRO A 143 9.65 4.56 11.45
C PRO A 143 8.96 3.88 12.67
N PRO A 144 9.56 3.87 13.88
CA PRO A 144 10.90 4.32 14.15
C PRO A 144 11.89 3.16 14.02
N ILE A 145 12.65 3.13 12.95
CA ILE A 145 13.85 2.29 12.92
C ILE A 145 14.99 3.20 13.34
N SER A 146 15.37 3.12 14.59
CA SER A 146 16.64 3.63 15.09
C SER A 146 17.75 2.81 14.44
N ILE A 147 18.23 3.26 13.31
CA ILE A 147 19.49 2.77 12.80
C ILE A 147 20.56 3.40 13.69
N ASP A 148 20.86 2.75 14.81
CA ASP A 148 22.04 3.05 15.63
C ASP A 148 23.30 2.71 14.83
N GLY A 149 23.72 3.62 14.00
CA GLY A 149 24.93 3.53 13.21
C GLY A 149 25.09 4.76 12.33
N ASP A 150 26.25 5.40 12.42
CA ASP A 150 26.68 6.56 11.64
C ASP A 150 26.21 6.52 10.18
N ILE A 151 25.03 7.07 9.91
CA ILE A 151 24.45 7.20 8.56
C ILE A 151 25.19 8.29 7.77
N ASN A 152 26.07 9.05 8.40
CA ASN A 152 26.93 10.06 7.78
C ASN A 152 27.96 9.49 6.77
N ARG A 153 27.89 8.18 6.46
CA ARG A 153 28.88 7.50 5.60
C ARG A 153 28.40 7.21 4.20
N TRP A 154 27.14 7.50 3.84
CA TRP A 154 26.59 7.16 2.54
C TRP A 154 26.07 8.40 1.80
N GLY A 155 26.94 8.96 0.97
CA GLY A 155 26.56 9.79 -0.17
C GLY A 155 26.18 11.24 0.09
N ASN A 156 26.34 12.03 -0.93
CA ASN A 156 25.94 13.45 -1.00
C ASN A 156 24.42 13.58 -0.96
N ASP A 157 23.93 14.73 -0.54
CA ASP A 157 22.51 15.10 -0.36
C ASP A 157 21.63 14.88 -1.61
N ASP A 158 22.20 14.64 -2.77
CA ASP A 158 21.54 14.47 -4.07
C ASP A 158 21.48 13.00 -4.54
N ASP A 159 21.95 12.02 -3.76
CA ASP A 159 21.84 10.60 -4.13
C ASP A 159 20.50 10.04 -3.62
N PRO A 160 19.54 9.73 -4.52
CA PRO A 160 18.24 9.22 -4.16
C PRO A 160 18.26 7.81 -3.51
N LYS A 161 19.38 7.11 -3.57
CA LYS A 161 19.56 5.79 -2.94
C LYS A 161 19.81 5.85 -1.44
N VAL A 162 20.01 7.06 -0.91
CA VAL A 162 20.24 7.25 0.53
C VAL A 162 18.93 7.55 1.24
N CYS A 163 18.37 6.55 1.88
CA CYS A 163 17.37 6.78 2.93
C CYS A 163 18.09 7.47 4.09
N LYS A 164 17.97 8.79 4.19
CA LYS A 164 18.39 9.51 5.40
C LYS A 164 17.51 8.97 6.53
N GLY A 165 18.11 8.42 7.57
CA GLY A 165 17.41 7.98 8.77
C GLY A 165 16.68 9.14 9.43
N THR A 166 15.48 9.34 9.01
CA THR A 166 14.53 10.34 9.51
C THR A 166 13.23 9.60 9.80
N ASP A 167 12.34 10.22 10.52
CA ASP A 167 11.00 9.74 10.82
C ASP A 167 10.14 9.50 9.55
N ASP A 168 10.77 9.33 8.39
CA ASP A 168 10.11 9.19 7.10
C ASP A 168 9.89 7.72 6.70
N ILE A 169 8.68 7.47 6.21
CA ILE A 169 8.27 6.19 5.63
C ILE A 169 9.00 6.01 4.30
N SER A 170 9.60 4.85 4.06
CA SER A 170 10.18 4.51 2.77
C SER A 170 9.63 3.22 2.19
N MET A 171 9.47 3.18 0.87
CA MET A 171 9.03 2.02 0.12
C MET A 171 9.76 2.00 -1.24
N ALA A 172 10.18 0.79 -1.66
CA ALA A 172 10.67 0.51 -3.01
C ALA A 172 9.83 -0.62 -3.63
N LEU A 173 9.48 -0.46 -4.89
CA LEU A 173 8.69 -1.39 -5.71
C LEU A 173 9.40 -1.64 -7.03
#